data_e9b2811f0f592f8a49a2078f924463ac
#
_entry.id   e9b2811f0f592f8a49a2078f924463ac
#
_cell.length_a   1.000
_cell.length_b   1.000
_cell.length_c   1.000
_cell.angle_alpha   90.00
_cell.angle_beta   90.00
_cell.angle_gamma   90.00
#
_symmetry.space_group_name_H-M   'P 1'
#
loop_
_entity.id
_entity.type
_entity.pdbx_description
1 polymer ?
#
loop_
_entity_poly.entity_id
_entity_poly.type
_entity_poly.pdbx_seq_one_letter_code
_entity_poly.pdbx_strand_id
1 'polypeptide(L)'
;MTTRILPAVGDPDAARSVTTLLSQLPDAEPAPPVADSTQLVDTLARLAAASLDELPEVVLVHERIGPVPALELVREVALRFPAVGVVLITADASPVLFSAAMDSGARGLVTLPLGYEELASRVQAAAQWSAGVRRHLGTGPDQVTGPGGTVVTVSGAKGGVGTTVTAVHLALAARASGRSVALVDMDLQSGDVASYLDVQFRRSVADLAAITDISPRVLQDAVYVHETGLSLLLSPAEGERGEEVTDRAARQAVSALRGRHEVVVVDCGSRLDGANAAVIEMADTALLVTTPDVVAVRAAKRTVRMWERLQVRKAEETVTLVNRQHRSSEIQPPLVQKITGTRVAGVSVPAHFKELQAVVDAGRLHELDARSTVKQALWSLAGELGLVRADRAAGQPGKQLARSGGDRGSLGLRRRTGGR
;
A
#
# COMPACT_ATOMS: atom_id res chain seq x y z
N MET A 1 10.52 -18.44 4.65
CA MET A 1 10.67 -18.34 3.17
C MET A 1 12.08 -18.80 2.86
N THR A 2 12.24 -19.78 2.00
CA THR A 2 13.56 -20.29 1.58
C THR A 2 14.23 -19.29 0.65
N THR A 3 15.49 -18.96 0.92
CA THR A 3 16.31 -18.04 0.09
C THR A 3 17.10 -18.86 -0.92
N ARG A 4 16.84 -18.71 -2.21
CA ARG A 4 17.61 -19.36 -3.28
C ARG A 4 18.89 -18.61 -3.54
N ILE A 5 20.01 -19.31 -3.49
CA ILE A 5 21.34 -18.72 -3.61
C ILE A 5 22.07 -19.40 -4.77
N LEU A 6 22.55 -18.61 -5.73
CA LEU A 6 23.34 -19.11 -6.85
C LEU A 6 24.83 -18.72 -6.65
N PRO A 7 25.71 -19.70 -6.34
CA PRO A 7 27.14 -19.44 -6.27
C PRO A 7 27.76 -19.35 -7.68
N ALA A 8 28.58 -18.32 -7.91
CA ALA A 8 29.37 -18.12 -9.12
C ALA A 8 30.86 -18.20 -8.76
N VAL A 9 31.43 -19.39 -8.85
CA VAL A 9 32.77 -19.75 -8.33
C VAL A 9 33.50 -20.64 -9.34
N GLY A 10 34.58 -20.11 -9.94
CA GLY A 10 35.32 -20.83 -10.98
C GLY A 10 36.25 -21.93 -10.46
N ASP A 11 36.66 -21.88 -9.19
CA ASP A 11 37.49 -22.93 -8.56
C ASP A 11 36.59 -24.00 -7.93
N PRO A 12 36.74 -25.32 -8.32
CA PRO A 12 35.91 -26.38 -7.78
C PRO A 12 36.05 -26.62 -6.27
N ASP A 13 37.22 -26.37 -5.68
CA ASP A 13 37.43 -26.51 -4.24
C ASP A 13 36.77 -25.39 -3.46
N ALA A 14 36.89 -24.18 -3.95
CA ALA A 14 36.19 -23.02 -3.40
C ALA A 14 34.65 -23.15 -3.55
N ALA A 15 34.18 -23.69 -4.68
CA ALA A 15 32.77 -23.95 -4.92
C ALA A 15 32.19 -24.97 -3.91
N ARG A 16 32.92 -26.04 -3.62
CA ARG A 16 32.52 -27.03 -2.58
C ARG A 16 32.46 -26.42 -1.20
N SER A 17 33.47 -25.60 -0.85
CA SER A 17 33.51 -24.90 0.46
C SER A 17 32.36 -23.95 0.64
N VAL A 18 32.05 -23.13 -0.38
CA VAL A 18 30.91 -22.19 -0.39
C VAL A 18 29.58 -22.96 -0.25
N THR A 19 29.38 -24.00 -1.06
CA THR A 19 28.13 -24.78 -1.05
C THR A 19 27.93 -25.50 0.29
N THR A 20 29.01 -26.00 0.91
CA THR A 20 28.95 -26.67 2.22
C THR A 20 28.51 -25.68 3.31
N LEU A 21 29.06 -24.44 3.32
CA LEU A 21 28.67 -23.44 4.28
C LEU A 21 27.23 -22.95 4.05
N LEU A 22 26.81 -22.78 2.79
CA LEU A 22 25.46 -22.37 2.45
C LEU A 22 24.41 -23.41 2.89
N SER A 23 24.73 -24.70 2.79
CA SER A 23 23.81 -25.77 3.24
C SER A 23 23.63 -25.80 4.76
N GLN A 24 24.47 -25.11 5.53
CA GLN A 24 24.33 -24.97 6.99
C GLN A 24 23.46 -23.77 7.39
N LEU A 25 23.16 -22.86 6.43
CA LEU A 25 22.31 -21.70 6.73
C LEU A 25 20.84 -22.11 6.84
N PRO A 26 20.13 -21.69 7.89
CA PRO A 26 18.70 -21.91 8.01
C PRO A 26 17.98 -21.17 6.88
N ASP A 27 16.98 -21.79 6.28
CA ASP A 27 16.17 -21.22 5.19
C ASP A 27 16.94 -20.88 3.90
N ALA A 28 18.14 -21.44 3.67
CA ALA A 28 18.90 -21.28 2.43
C ALA A 28 18.75 -22.52 1.51
N GLU A 29 18.54 -22.24 0.23
CA GLU A 29 18.49 -23.25 -0.84
C GLU A 29 19.58 -22.93 -1.87
N PRO A 30 20.79 -23.51 -1.73
CA PRO A 30 21.88 -23.30 -2.67
C PRO A 30 21.60 -24.02 -3.99
N ALA A 31 21.60 -23.29 -5.09
CA ALA A 31 21.59 -23.85 -6.43
C ALA A 31 22.98 -24.42 -6.81
N PRO A 32 23.06 -25.30 -7.81
CA PRO A 32 24.33 -25.76 -8.32
C PRO A 32 25.23 -24.59 -8.73
N PRO A 33 26.52 -24.57 -8.32
CA PRO A 33 27.41 -23.45 -8.63
C PRO A 33 27.69 -23.35 -10.14
N VAL A 34 27.80 -22.11 -10.64
CA VAL A 34 28.24 -21.82 -12.01
C VAL A 34 29.75 -21.51 -12.00
N ALA A 35 30.45 -22.02 -13.02
CA ALA A 35 31.91 -22.03 -13.05
C ALA A 35 32.52 -20.75 -13.65
N ASP A 36 31.76 -19.98 -14.43
CA ASP A 36 32.28 -18.78 -15.09
C ASP A 36 31.22 -17.67 -15.20
N SER A 37 31.68 -16.46 -15.55
CA SER A 37 30.84 -15.27 -15.65
C SER A 37 29.80 -15.35 -16.77
N THR A 38 30.12 -16.01 -17.90
CA THR A 38 29.21 -16.17 -19.03
C THR A 38 28.05 -17.08 -18.65
N GLN A 39 28.37 -18.23 -18.03
CA GLN A 39 27.37 -19.18 -17.53
C GLN A 39 26.44 -18.53 -16.49
N LEU A 40 26.97 -17.65 -15.64
CA LEU A 40 26.12 -16.92 -14.68
C LEU A 40 25.09 -16.06 -15.40
N VAL A 41 25.55 -15.20 -16.32
CA VAL A 41 24.67 -14.27 -17.04
C VAL A 41 23.62 -15.01 -17.87
N ASP A 42 24.02 -16.09 -18.57
CA ASP A 42 23.11 -16.92 -19.37
C ASP A 42 22.07 -17.65 -18.48
N THR A 43 22.49 -18.12 -17.31
CA THR A 43 21.58 -18.77 -16.34
C THR A 43 20.55 -17.78 -15.83
N LEU A 44 20.98 -16.58 -15.42
CA LEU A 44 20.06 -15.53 -14.95
C LEU A 44 19.14 -15.05 -16.07
N ALA A 45 19.64 -14.89 -17.31
CA ALA A 45 18.81 -14.49 -18.45
C ALA A 45 17.74 -15.53 -18.78
N ARG A 46 18.06 -16.80 -18.73
CA ARG A 46 17.10 -17.90 -18.95
C ARG A 46 16.03 -17.93 -17.86
N LEU A 47 16.41 -17.81 -16.59
CA LEU A 47 15.48 -17.80 -15.47
C LEU A 47 14.57 -16.55 -15.53
N ALA A 48 15.13 -15.38 -15.83
CA ALA A 48 14.36 -14.15 -15.99
C ALA A 48 13.35 -14.20 -17.13
N ALA A 49 13.67 -14.91 -18.22
CA ALA A 49 12.75 -15.10 -19.34
C ALA A 49 11.56 -16.01 -18.98
N ALA A 50 11.72 -16.92 -18.02
CA ALA A 50 10.64 -17.77 -17.54
C ALA A 50 9.72 -17.01 -16.55
N SER A 51 10.27 -16.43 -15.50
CA SER A 51 9.57 -15.59 -14.52
C SER A 51 10.56 -14.84 -13.65
N LEU A 52 10.16 -13.67 -13.14
CA LEU A 52 10.92 -12.94 -12.13
C LEU A 52 11.09 -13.78 -10.84
N ASP A 53 10.11 -14.62 -10.53
CA ASP A 53 10.11 -15.49 -9.36
C ASP A 53 11.06 -16.68 -9.49
N GLU A 54 11.53 -17.01 -10.70
CA GLU A 54 12.52 -18.07 -10.93
C GLU A 54 13.96 -17.60 -10.67
N LEU A 55 14.22 -16.30 -10.64
CA LEU A 55 15.54 -15.78 -10.32
C LEU A 55 15.95 -16.13 -8.89
N PRO A 56 17.24 -16.39 -8.60
CA PRO A 56 17.74 -16.52 -7.24
C PRO A 56 17.59 -15.16 -6.49
N GLU A 57 17.37 -15.20 -5.18
CA GLU A 57 17.36 -14.00 -4.34
C GLU A 57 18.76 -13.41 -4.21
N VAL A 58 19.77 -14.31 -4.13
CA VAL A 58 21.17 -13.91 -3.93
C VAL A 58 22.08 -14.62 -4.91
N VAL A 59 23.05 -13.88 -5.45
CA VAL A 59 24.19 -14.41 -6.21
C VAL A 59 25.46 -14.13 -5.43
N LEU A 60 26.27 -15.16 -5.21
CA LEU A 60 27.60 -15.06 -4.61
C LEU A 60 28.66 -15.08 -5.72
N VAL A 61 29.36 -13.97 -5.93
CA VAL A 61 30.40 -13.86 -6.95
C VAL A 61 31.77 -13.96 -6.30
N HIS A 62 32.56 -14.96 -6.69
CA HIS A 62 33.94 -15.10 -6.23
C HIS A 62 34.87 -14.18 -7.04
N GLU A 63 35.84 -13.52 -6.38
CA GLU A 63 36.78 -12.58 -7.02
C GLU A 63 37.55 -13.12 -8.22
N ARG A 64 37.81 -14.44 -8.24
CA ARG A 64 38.56 -15.13 -9.31
C ARG A 64 37.65 -15.69 -10.41
N ILE A 65 36.40 -15.26 -10.49
CA ILE A 65 35.54 -15.65 -11.61
C ILE A 65 36.06 -15.03 -12.92
N GLY A 66 35.93 -15.78 -14.03
CA GLY A 66 36.31 -15.26 -15.35
C GLY A 66 35.32 -15.74 -16.41
N PRO A 67 35.44 -15.32 -17.66
CA PRO A 67 36.44 -14.39 -18.22
C PRO A 67 36.18 -12.90 -17.87
N VAL A 68 34.96 -12.50 -17.50
CA VAL A 68 34.65 -11.12 -17.07
C VAL A 68 35.12 -10.92 -15.63
N PRO A 69 35.84 -9.84 -15.32
CA PRO A 69 36.28 -9.52 -13.96
C PRO A 69 35.11 -9.40 -13.00
N ALA A 70 35.29 -9.82 -11.74
CA ALA A 70 34.20 -9.90 -10.74
C ALA A 70 33.45 -8.58 -10.55
N LEU A 71 34.10 -7.42 -10.47
CA LEU A 71 33.41 -6.14 -10.31
C LEU A 71 32.61 -5.71 -11.54
N GLU A 72 33.08 -6.03 -12.74
CA GLU A 72 32.31 -5.78 -13.97
C GLU A 72 31.11 -6.71 -14.05
N LEU A 73 31.28 -7.96 -13.67
CA LEU A 73 30.20 -8.94 -13.57
C LEU A 73 29.14 -8.53 -12.54
N VAL A 74 29.57 -8.05 -11.36
CA VAL A 74 28.66 -7.49 -10.34
C VAL A 74 27.83 -6.36 -10.93
N ARG A 75 28.47 -5.44 -11.67
CA ARG A 75 27.78 -4.31 -12.32
C ARG A 75 26.80 -4.77 -13.38
N GLU A 76 27.18 -5.74 -14.22
CA GLU A 76 26.32 -6.30 -15.25
C GLU A 76 25.08 -6.97 -14.64
N VAL A 77 25.26 -7.79 -13.60
CA VAL A 77 24.16 -8.46 -12.89
C VAL A 77 23.25 -7.42 -12.23
N ALA A 78 23.80 -6.43 -11.55
CA ALA A 78 23.01 -5.40 -10.87
C ALA A 78 22.16 -4.55 -11.85
N LEU A 79 22.67 -4.27 -13.06
CA LEU A 79 21.97 -3.51 -14.09
C LEU A 79 20.89 -4.34 -14.83
N ARG A 80 21.23 -5.58 -15.21
CA ARG A 80 20.33 -6.45 -16.01
C ARG A 80 19.29 -7.19 -15.17
N PHE A 81 19.63 -7.53 -13.93
CA PHE A 81 18.80 -8.30 -13.01
C PHE A 81 18.64 -7.58 -11.67
N PRO A 82 17.98 -6.41 -11.64
CA PRO A 82 17.89 -5.57 -10.44
C PRO A 82 17.20 -6.24 -9.25
N ALA A 83 16.49 -7.34 -9.47
CA ALA A 83 15.84 -8.14 -8.43
C ALA A 83 16.78 -9.15 -7.74
N VAL A 84 18.06 -9.21 -8.12
CA VAL A 84 19.06 -10.15 -7.59
C VAL A 84 20.04 -9.40 -6.69
N GLY A 85 20.16 -9.82 -5.42
CA GLY A 85 21.16 -9.26 -4.51
C GLY A 85 22.52 -9.91 -4.76
N VAL A 86 23.56 -9.13 -5.11
CA VAL A 86 24.90 -9.65 -5.37
C VAL A 86 25.82 -9.44 -4.18
N VAL A 87 26.49 -10.51 -3.74
CA VAL A 87 27.52 -10.48 -2.67
C VAL A 87 28.83 -10.94 -3.25
N LEU A 88 29.90 -10.13 -3.06
CA LEU A 88 31.24 -10.46 -3.53
C LEU A 88 32.02 -11.24 -2.46
N ILE A 89 32.66 -12.35 -2.87
CA ILE A 89 33.61 -13.11 -2.04
C ILE A 89 35.03 -12.77 -2.49
N THR A 90 35.87 -12.30 -1.57
CA THR A 90 37.22 -11.82 -1.88
C THR A 90 38.23 -12.09 -0.76
N ALA A 91 39.50 -12.20 -1.09
CA ALA A 91 40.60 -12.22 -0.11
C ALA A 91 41.05 -10.79 0.29
N ASP A 92 40.69 -9.78 -0.50
CA ASP A 92 41.05 -8.37 -0.23
C ASP A 92 39.96 -7.68 0.60
N ALA A 93 40.29 -7.38 1.85
CA ALA A 93 39.40 -6.64 2.76
C ALA A 93 39.64 -5.11 2.74
N SER A 94 40.30 -4.58 1.71
CA SER A 94 40.62 -3.15 1.63
C SER A 94 39.37 -2.27 1.51
N PRO A 95 39.37 -1.09 2.16
CA PRO A 95 38.25 -0.13 2.00
C PRO A 95 38.04 0.32 0.54
N VAL A 96 39.09 0.29 -0.26
CA VAL A 96 39.03 0.66 -1.68
C VAL A 96 38.24 -0.35 -2.47
N LEU A 97 38.46 -1.66 -2.26
CA LEU A 97 37.67 -2.71 -2.91
C LEU A 97 36.25 -2.72 -2.42
N PHE A 98 36.05 -2.49 -1.13
CA PHE A 98 34.70 -2.39 -0.55
C PHE A 98 33.89 -1.27 -1.24
N SER A 99 34.46 -0.06 -1.37
CA SER A 99 33.79 1.05 -2.07
C SER A 99 33.50 0.70 -3.54
N ALA A 100 34.51 0.15 -4.25
CA ALA A 100 34.34 -0.23 -5.65
C ALA A 100 33.28 -1.31 -5.88
N ALA A 101 33.14 -2.28 -4.94
CA ALA A 101 32.12 -3.30 -4.99
C ALA A 101 30.72 -2.70 -4.78
N MET A 102 30.55 -1.80 -3.79
CA MET A 102 29.29 -1.09 -3.55
C MET A 102 28.90 -0.20 -4.74
N ASP A 103 29.82 0.53 -5.32
CA ASP A 103 29.63 1.38 -6.51
C ASP A 103 29.28 0.55 -7.76
N SER A 104 29.74 -0.70 -7.82
CA SER A 104 29.36 -1.67 -8.86
C SER A 104 28.00 -2.30 -8.64
N GLY A 105 27.35 -2.07 -7.49
CA GLY A 105 26.01 -2.58 -7.18
C GLY A 105 25.97 -3.83 -6.30
N ALA A 106 27.12 -4.24 -5.71
CA ALA A 106 27.10 -5.29 -4.69
C ALA A 106 26.24 -4.87 -3.48
N ARG A 107 25.65 -5.84 -2.80
CA ARG A 107 24.85 -5.66 -1.57
C ARG A 107 25.61 -6.11 -0.32
N GLY A 108 26.79 -6.64 -0.53
CA GLY A 108 27.68 -7.05 0.55
C GLY A 108 28.99 -7.60 0.00
N LEU A 109 29.96 -7.71 0.91
CA LEU A 109 31.26 -8.32 0.66
C LEU A 109 31.53 -9.28 1.80
N VAL A 110 32.05 -10.46 1.49
CA VAL A 110 32.48 -11.49 2.46
C VAL A 110 33.95 -11.79 2.24
N THR A 111 34.72 -11.80 3.32
CA THR A 111 36.15 -12.02 3.25
C THR A 111 36.55 -13.49 3.35
N LEU A 112 37.65 -13.85 2.69
CA LEU A 112 38.25 -15.17 2.83
C LEU A 112 39.28 -15.18 3.99
N PRO A 113 39.33 -16.24 4.78
CA PRO A 113 38.52 -17.47 4.73
C PRO A 113 37.06 -17.23 5.18
N LEU A 114 36.11 -17.91 4.50
CA LEU A 114 34.68 -17.72 4.77
C LEU A 114 34.31 -18.04 6.22
N GLY A 115 33.78 -17.06 6.92
CA GLY A 115 33.14 -17.22 8.23
C GLY A 115 31.63 -17.45 8.11
N TYR A 116 31.09 -18.39 8.89
CA TYR A 116 29.66 -18.70 8.87
C TYR A 116 28.78 -17.48 9.21
N GLU A 117 29.09 -16.76 10.28
CA GLU A 117 28.29 -15.61 10.74
C GLU A 117 28.31 -14.45 9.74
N GLU A 118 29.48 -14.13 9.18
CA GLU A 118 29.61 -13.08 8.17
C GLU A 118 28.83 -13.42 6.91
N LEU A 119 28.97 -14.66 6.39
CA LEU A 119 28.25 -15.13 5.22
C LEU A 119 26.73 -15.09 5.46
N ALA A 120 26.27 -15.59 6.60
CA ALA A 120 24.86 -15.59 6.98
C ALA A 120 24.27 -14.17 7.01
N SER A 121 24.96 -13.24 7.66
CA SER A 121 24.52 -11.84 7.76
C SER A 121 24.43 -11.16 6.39
N ARG A 122 25.41 -11.35 5.51
CA ARG A 122 25.45 -10.73 4.17
C ARG A 122 24.42 -11.33 3.23
N VAL A 123 24.25 -12.65 3.26
CA VAL A 123 23.21 -13.34 2.49
C VAL A 123 21.83 -12.87 2.91
N GLN A 124 21.57 -12.80 4.22
CA GLN A 124 20.29 -12.32 4.73
C GLN A 124 19.99 -10.88 4.31
N ALA A 125 20.98 -9.98 4.41
CA ALA A 125 20.82 -8.59 3.98
C ALA A 125 20.55 -8.47 2.47
N ALA A 126 21.27 -9.24 1.64
CA ALA A 126 21.06 -9.27 0.20
C ALA A 126 19.71 -9.85 -0.18
N ALA A 127 19.24 -10.89 0.51
CA ALA A 127 17.93 -11.51 0.32
C ALA A 127 16.79 -10.55 0.69
N GLN A 128 16.91 -9.84 1.80
CA GLN A 128 15.92 -8.81 2.21
C GLN A 128 15.83 -7.70 1.17
N TRP A 129 16.97 -7.23 0.65
CA TRP A 129 17.00 -6.26 -0.43
C TRP A 129 16.33 -6.79 -1.70
N SER A 130 16.68 -8.02 -2.13
CA SER A 130 16.06 -8.69 -3.29
C SER A 130 14.54 -8.81 -3.13
N ALA A 131 14.06 -9.26 -1.98
CA ALA A 131 12.62 -9.32 -1.67
C ALA A 131 11.94 -7.95 -1.73
N GLY A 132 12.64 -6.89 -1.33
CA GLY A 132 12.21 -5.51 -1.50
C GLY A 132 12.01 -5.14 -2.97
N VAL A 133 13.03 -5.38 -3.81
CA VAL A 133 13.01 -5.06 -5.25
C VAL A 133 11.98 -5.89 -6.01
N ARG A 134 11.85 -7.20 -5.70
CA ARG A 134 10.86 -8.08 -6.36
C ARG A 134 9.43 -7.63 -6.13
N ARG A 135 9.12 -7.16 -4.93
CA ARG A 135 7.81 -6.54 -4.64
C ARG A 135 7.51 -5.36 -5.54
N HIS A 136 8.54 -4.63 -6.02
CA HIS A 136 8.39 -3.52 -6.94
C HIS A 136 8.29 -3.93 -8.41
N LEU A 137 8.99 -5.01 -8.81
CA LEU A 137 9.07 -5.44 -10.20
C LEU A 137 8.01 -6.48 -10.61
N GLY A 138 7.42 -7.19 -9.63
CA GLY A 138 6.47 -8.29 -9.85
C GLY A 138 5.03 -7.87 -10.18
N THR A 139 4.75 -6.59 -10.36
CA THR A 139 3.41 -6.10 -10.71
C THR A 139 3.32 -5.89 -12.22
N GLY A 140 2.62 -6.79 -12.91
CA GLY A 140 2.18 -6.59 -14.30
C GLY A 140 1.25 -5.37 -14.41
N PRO A 141 0.97 -4.86 -15.65
CA PRO A 141 0.32 -3.57 -15.89
C PRO A 141 -1.12 -3.42 -15.36
N ASP A 142 -1.70 -4.46 -14.74
CA ASP A 142 -3.08 -4.43 -14.23
C ASP A 142 -3.22 -4.41 -12.70
N GLN A 143 -2.10 -4.35 -11.95
CA GLN A 143 -2.15 -4.08 -10.51
C GLN A 143 -1.19 -2.94 -10.16
N VAL A 144 -1.71 -1.74 -10.14
CA VAL A 144 -1.07 -0.57 -9.52
C VAL A 144 -1.04 -0.79 -8.01
N THR A 145 -0.06 -1.56 -7.56
CA THR A 145 0.34 -1.53 -6.16
C THR A 145 1.79 -1.08 -6.14
N GLY A 146 2.01 0.16 -5.74
CA GLY A 146 3.31 0.64 -5.28
C GLY A 146 3.89 -0.29 -4.20
N PRO A 147 5.09 -0.03 -3.68
CA PRO A 147 5.77 -0.92 -2.72
C PRO A 147 4.96 -1.10 -1.43
N GLY A 148 4.14 -2.12 -1.40
CA GLY A 148 3.15 -2.37 -0.37
C GLY A 148 1.73 -1.98 -0.80
N GLY A 149 0.79 -1.94 0.14
CA GLY A 149 -0.61 -1.56 -0.09
C GLY A 149 -0.79 -0.11 -0.56
N THR A 150 -1.98 0.21 -1.04
CA THR A 150 -2.37 1.57 -1.43
C THR A 150 -2.58 2.43 -0.18
N VAL A 151 -1.93 3.59 -0.14
CA VAL A 151 -2.11 4.59 0.94
C VAL A 151 -3.02 5.71 0.45
N VAL A 152 -4.11 5.94 1.16
CA VAL A 152 -5.05 7.04 0.90
C VAL A 152 -5.14 7.92 2.15
N THR A 153 -4.80 9.19 2.01
CA THR A 153 -5.00 10.17 3.07
C THR A 153 -6.32 10.90 2.88
N VAL A 154 -7.02 11.15 3.97
CA VAL A 154 -8.26 11.91 4.01
C VAL A 154 -8.05 13.13 4.89
N SER A 155 -8.10 14.31 4.29
CA SER A 155 -7.92 15.59 4.98
C SER A 155 -9.16 16.46 4.85
N GLY A 156 -9.49 17.21 5.87
CA GLY A 156 -10.60 18.16 5.86
C GLY A 156 -10.15 19.56 5.48
N ALA A 157 -10.89 20.25 4.63
CA ALA A 157 -10.65 21.65 4.34
C ALA A 157 -10.81 22.55 5.59
N LYS A 158 -11.63 22.11 6.54
CA LYS A 158 -11.85 22.71 7.86
C LYS A 158 -12.46 21.66 8.80
N GLY A 159 -12.47 21.93 10.09
CA GLY A 159 -13.14 21.09 11.07
C GLY A 159 -14.63 20.86 10.75
N GLY A 160 -15.12 19.66 11.00
CA GLY A 160 -16.52 19.29 10.88
C GLY A 160 -17.03 19.04 9.45
N VAL A 161 -16.17 18.96 8.42
CA VAL A 161 -16.59 18.64 7.04
C VAL A 161 -16.84 17.14 6.81
N GLY A 162 -16.56 16.28 7.78
CA GLY A 162 -16.82 14.82 7.71
C GLY A 162 -15.63 14.00 7.28
N THR A 163 -14.41 14.43 7.61
CA THR A 163 -13.14 13.77 7.31
C THR A 163 -13.11 12.35 7.88
N THR A 164 -13.30 12.22 9.19
CA THR A 164 -13.27 10.92 9.91
C THR A 164 -14.35 9.96 9.42
N VAL A 165 -15.58 10.44 9.24
CA VAL A 165 -16.68 9.63 8.66
C VAL A 165 -16.30 9.09 7.29
N THR A 166 -15.66 9.92 6.45
CA THR A 166 -15.19 9.52 5.12
C THR A 166 -14.08 8.48 5.25
N ALA A 167 -13.06 8.71 6.08
CA ALA A 167 -11.94 7.78 6.27
C ALA A 167 -12.42 6.39 6.76
N VAL A 168 -13.29 6.37 7.79
CA VAL A 168 -13.86 5.12 8.33
C VAL A 168 -14.63 4.35 7.26
N HIS A 169 -15.51 5.02 6.49
CA HIS A 169 -16.31 4.33 5.47
C HIS A 169 -15.51 3.88 4.26
N LEU A 170 -14.44 4.58 3.87
CA LEU A 170 -13.50 4.10 2.83
C LEU A 170 -12.80 2.82 3.29
N ALA A 171 -12.33 2.79 4.55
CA ALA A 171 -11.70 1.62 5.15
C ALA A 171 -12.69 0.43 5.24
N LEU A 172 -13.93 0.66 5.70
CA LEU A 172 -14.97 -0.35 5.77
C LEU A 172 -15.36 -0.92 4.39
N ALA A 173 -15.46 -0.07 3.36
CA ALA A 173 -15.74 -0.49 1.99
C ALA A 173 -14.63 -1.40 1.43
N ALA A 174 -13.37 -1.00 1.61
CA ALA A 174 -12.21 -1.79 1.22
C ALA A 174 -12.19 -3.13 1.96
N ARG A 175 -12.44 -3.14 3.27
CA ARG A 175 -12.51 -4.36 4.09
C ARG A 175 -13.63 -5.30 3.67
N ALA A 176 -14.82 -4.76 3.40
CA ALA A 176 -15.97 -5.54 2.93
C ALA A 176 -15.72 -6.19 1.55
N SER A 177 -14.83 -5.63 0.72
CA SER A 177 -14.41 -6.23 -0.55
C SER A 177 -13.39 -7.39 -0.36
N GLY A 178 -12.99 -7.70 0.88
CA GLY A 178 -12.08 -8.78 1.22
C GLY A 178 -10.61 -8.39 1.20
N ARG A 179 -10.27 -7.09 1.20
CA ARG A 179 -8.89 -6.61 1.35
C ARG A 179 -8.45 -6.61 2.81
N SER A 180 -7.16 -6.74 3.06
CA SER A 180 -6.55 -6.41 4.35
C SER A 180 -6.41 -4.90 4.45
N VAL A 181 -6.95 -4.29 5.53
CA VAL A 181 -7.06 -2.83 5.63
C VAL A 181 -6.56 -2.34 6.98
N ALA A 182 -5.71 -1.31 6.97
CA ALA A 182 -5.40 -0.51 8.13
C ALA A 182 -6.09 0.86 8.03
N LEU A 183 -6.65 1.33 9.14
CA LEU A 183 -7.13 2.69 9.33
C LEU A 183 -6.26 3.36 10.40
N VAL A 184 -5.67 4.48 10.03
CA VAL A 184 -4.76 5.25 10.89
C VAL A 184 -5.41 6.57 11.25
N ASP A 185 -5.46 6.89 12.53
CA ASP A 185 -5.88 8.20 13.01
C ASP A 185 -4.65 9.09 13.24
N MET A 186 -4.47 10.05 12.35
CA MET A 186 -3.41 11.05 12.39
C MET A 186 -3.94 12.46 12.70
N ASP A 187 -5.20 12.60 13.12
CA ASP A 187 -5.66 13.83 13.79
C ASP A 187 -5.17 13.82 15.26
N LEU A 188 -3.87 14.06 15.42
CA LEU A 188 -3.12 13.78 16.64
C LEU A 188 -3.59 14.52 17.88
N GLN A 189 -4.30 15.64 17.70
CA GLN A 189 -4.80 16.46 18.80
C GLN A 189 -6.30 16.28 19.07
N SER A 190 -7.05 15.82 18.07
CA SER A 190 -8.53 15.78 18.12
C SER A 190 -9.05 14.50 17.44
N GLY A 191 -8.26 13.42 17.47
CA GLY A 191 -8.61 12.19 16.80
C GLY A 191 -9.84 11.52 17.39
N ASP A 192 -10.78 11.17 16.52
CA ASP A 192 -12.11 10.69 16.88
C ASP A 192 -12.41 9.27 16.34
N VAL A 193 -11.47 8.63 15.63
CA VAL A 193 -11.72 7.28 15.07
C VAL A 193 -12.13 6.29 16.14
N ALA A 194 -11.48 6.34 17.32
CA ALA A 194 -11.81 5.49 18.46
C ALA A 194 -13.26 5.72 18.93
N SER A 195 -13.69 7.00 19.03
CA SER A 195 -15.04 7.37 19.44
C SER A 195 -16.11 6.94 18.42
N TYR A 196 -15.82 7.05 17.12
CA TYR A 196 -16.75 6.63 16.07
C TYR A 196 -16.94 5.10 15.96
N LEU A 197 -16.01 4.31 16.52
CA LEU A 197 -16.01 2.84 16.46
C LEU A 197 -16.17 2.19 17.85
N ASP A 198 -16.42 2.98 18.91
CA ASP A 198 -16.54 2.53 20.30
C ASP A 198 -15.34 1.67 20.76
N VAL A 199 -14.12 2.12 20.44
CA VAL A 199 -12.89 1.38 20.73
C VAL A 199 -12.21 1.90 21.98
N GLN A 200 -11.92 0.99 22.91
CA GLN A 200 -11.01 1.24 24.01
C GLN A 200 -9.64 0.64 23.68
N PHE A 201 -8.63 1.46 23.68
CA PHE A 201 -7.27 1.07 23.29
C PHE A 201 -6.26 1.45 24.38
N ARG A 202 -5.08 0.81 24.31
CA ARG A 202 -4.00 1.04 25.27
C ARG A 202 -2.76 1.67 24.66
N ARG A 203 -2.60 1.53 23.34
CA ARG A 203 -1.45 2.04 22.60
C ARG A 203 -1.93 2.86 21.41
N SER A 204 -1.14 3.86 21.07
CA SER A 204 -1.42 4.82 20.01
C SER A 204 -0.22 4.98 19.08
N VAL A 205 -0.34 5.82 18.06
CA VAL A 205 0.77 6.19 17.19
C VAL A 205 1.91 6.89 17.96
N ALA A 206 1.60 7.59 19.06
CA ALA A 206 2.61 8.25 19.91
C ALA A 206 3.54 7.23 20.59
N ASP A 207 3.04 6.03 20.93
CA ASP A 207 3.87 4.97 21.47
C ASP A 207 4.90 4.40 20.48
N LEU A 208 4.72 4.64 19.19
CA LEU A 208 5.68 4.31 18.14
C LEU A 208 6.72 5.42 17.91
N ALA A 209 6.43 6.66 18.35
CA ALA A 209 7.26 7.83 18.06
C ALA A 209 8.68 7.74 18.63
N ALA A 210 8.82 7.13 19.79
CA ALA A 210 10.12 6.93 20.45
C ALA A 210 10.93 5.75 19.88
N ILE A 211 10.36 4.95 18.96
CA ILE A 211 10.95 3.71 18.46
C ILE A 211 11.71 3.99 17.17
N THR A 212 13.00 3.67 17.15
CA THR A 212 13.87 3.93 15.98
C THR A 212 13.60 2.98 14.83
N ASP A 213 13.24 1.71 15.12
CA ASP A 213 12.92 0.69 14.12
C ASP A 213 11.62 -0.03 14.52
N ILE A 214 10.57 0.18 13.74
CA ILE A 214 9.27 -0.43 13.97
C ILE A 214 9.27 -1.87 13.47
N SER A 215 9.72 -2.78 14.33
CA SER A 215 9.68 -4.21 14.06
C SER A 215 8.23 -4.71 13.88
N PRO A 216 8.03 -5.87 13.20
CA PRO A 216 6.73 -6.49 13.06
C PRO A 216 5.95 -6.68 14.36
N ARG A 217 6.64 -7.01 15.43
CA ARG A 217 6.04 -7.24 16.75
C ARG A 217 5.60 -5.93 17.39
N VAL A 218 6.44 -4.90 17.35
CA VAL A 218 6.12 -3.57 17.86
C VAL A 218 4.87 -2.99 17.20
N LEU A 219 4.79 -3.12 15.86
CA LEU A 219 3.62 -2.66 15.13
C LEU A 219 2.36 -3.45 15.51
N GLN A 220 2.48 -4.77 15.67
CA GLN A 220 1.36 -5.63 16.08
C GLN A 220 0.85 -5.28 17.47
N ASP A 221 1.75 -4.92 18.38
CA ASP A 221 1.39 -4.51 19.75
C ASP A 221 0.69 -3.13 19.79
N ALA A 222 0.93 -2.26 18.80
CA ALA A 222 0.34 -0.93 18.72
C ALA A 222 -0.99 -0.90 17.95
N VAL A 223 -1.25 -1.91 17.12
CA VAL A 223 -2.46 -1.99 16.28
C VAL A 223 -3.57 -2.72 17.02
N TYR A 224 -4.74 -2.09 17.08
CA TYR A 224 -5.98 -2.70 17.57
C TYR A 224 -6.74 -3.35 16.41
N VAL A 225 -7.15 -4.60 16.56
CA VAL A 225 -8.00 -5.29 15.56
C VAL A 225 -9.46 -5.15 15.97
N HIS A 226 -10.21 -4.37 15.19
CA HIS A 226 -11.64 -4.15 15.40
C HIS A 226 -12.47 -5.36 14.94
N GLU A 227 -13.69 -5.55 15.47
CA GLU A 227 -14.61 -6.64 15.11
C GLU A 227 -14.95 -6.69 13.61
N THR A 228 -14.93 -5.57 12.91
CA THR A 228 -15.07 -5.52 11.44
C THR A 228 -13.87 -6.11 10.69
N GLY A 229 -12.78 -6.42 11.39
CA GLY A 229 -11.53 -6.88 10.84
C GLY A 229 -10.63 -5.75 10.30
N LEU A 230 -10.93 -4.50 10.63
CA LEU A 230 -10.02 -3.38 10.41
C LEU A 230 -8.87 -3.42 11.42
N SER A 231 -7.65 -3.15 10.97
CA SER A 231 -6.50 -2.90 11.82
C SER A 231 -6.43 -1.40 12.10
N LEU A 232 -6.57 -0.99 13.36
CA LEU A 232 -6.62 0.42 13.75
C LEU A 232 -5.31 0.82 14.42
N LEU A 233 -4.68 1.88 13.94
CA LEU A 233 -3.61 2.61 14.63
C LEU A 233 -4.18 3.97 15.01
N LEU A 234 -4.39 4.18 16.31
CA LEU A 234 -5.19 5.30 16.81
C LEU A 234 -4.31 6.47 17.26
N SER A 235 -4.88 7.68 17.24
CA SER A 235 -4.29 8.86 17.86
C SER A 235 -4.21 8.68 19.39
N PRO A 236 -3.31 9.39 20.08
CA PRO A 236 -3.24 9.33 21.54
C PRO A 236 -4.51 9.89 22.19
N ALA A 237 -4.92 9.31 23.33
CA ALA A 237 -6.08 9.81 24.09
C ALA A 237 -5.82 11.20 24.67
N GLU A 238 -4.57 11.46 25.05
CA GLU A 238 -4.08 12.76 25.49
C GLU A 238 -3.53 13.51 24.28
N GLY A 239 -4.26 14.52 23.77
CA GLY A 239 -3.92 15.24 22.54
C GLY A 239 -2.54 15.91 22.55
N GLU A 240 -2.02 16.28 23.75
CA GLU A 240 -0.67 16.81 23.91
C GLU A 240 0.43 15.81 23.55
N ARG A 241 0.18 14.50 23.67
CA ARG A 241 1.11 13.48 23.23
C ARG A 241 1.21 13.38 21.69
N GLY A 242 0.29 13.99 20.99
CA GLY A 242 0.38 14.12 19.53
C GLY A 242 1.64 14.85 19.07
N GLU A 243 2.18 15.77 19.90
CA GLU A 243 3.43 16.48 19.59
C GLU A 243 4.68 15.58 19.63
N GLU A 244 4.59 14.39 20.25
CA GLU A 244 5.65 13.39 20.23
C GLU A 244 5.84 12.76 18.84
N VAL A 245 4.79 12.80 18.00
CA VAL A 245 4.78 12.15 16.67
C VAL A 245 5.45 13.05 15.65
N THR A 246 6.71 12.76 15.37
CA THR A 246 7.48 13.45 14.33
C THR A 246 7.09 12.99 12.92
N ASP A 247 7.47 13.77 11.90
CA ASP A 247 7.36 13.41 10.48
C ASP A 247 8.01 12.05 10.17
N ARG A 248 9.19 11.80 10.75
CA ARG A 248 9.90 10.52 10.64
C ARG A 248 9.08 9.36 11.21
N ALA A 249 8.53 9.51 12.43
CA ALA A 249 7.74 8.48 13.08
C ALA A 249 6.46 8.18 12.30
N ALA A 250 5.78 9.21 11.79
CA ALA A 250 4.59 9.08 10.95
C ALA A 250 4.89 8.30 9.66
N ARG A 251 5.98 8.65 8.94
CA ARG A 251 6.43 7.92 7.75
C ARG A 251 6.74 6.47 8.05
N GLN A 252 7.44 6.18 9.13
CA GLN A 252 7.80 4.82 9.52
C GLN A 252 6.55 3.99 9.86
N ALA A 253 5.61 4.53 10.65
CA ALA A 253 4.38 3.84 11.01
C ALA A 253 3.52 3.50 9.77
N VAL A 254 3.28 4.49 8.90
CA VAL A 254 2.49 4.28 7.68
C VAL A 254 3.20 3.34 6.70
N SER A 255 4.54 3.44 6.55
CA SER A 255 5.32 2.51 5.71
C SER A 255 5.26 1.08 6.22
N ALA A 256 5.35 0.89 7.55
CA ALA A 256 5.25 -0.43 8.16
C ALA A 256 3.86 -1.06 7.97
N LEU A 257 2.79 -0.26 8.08
CA LEU A 257 1.42 -0.70 7.79
C LEU A 257 1.21 -0.99 6.30
N ARG A 258 1.75 -0.14 5.41
CA ARG A 258 1.71 -0.33 3.96
C ARG A 258 2.35 -1.65 3.52
N GLY A 259 3.40 -2.10 4.21
CA GLY A 259 4.04 -3.39 3.96
C GLY A 259 3.21 -4.61 4.36
N ARG A 260 2.11 -4.43 5.11
CA ARG A 260 1.31 -5.51 5.70
C ARG A 260 -0.15 -5.54 5.29
N HIS A 261 -0.66 -4.42 4.78
CA HIS A 261 -2.05 -4.27 4.39
C HIS A 261 -2.15 -3.87 2.92
N GLU A 262 -3.16 -4.39 2.23
CA GLU A 262 -3.43 -4.03 0.83
C GLU A 262 -3.93 -2.58 0.69
N VAL A 263 -4.55 -2.05 1.75
CA VAL A 263 -5.04 -0.67 1.80
C VAL A 263 -4.73 -0.07 3.16
N VAL A 264 -4.17 1.13 3.16
CA VAL A 264 -3.98 1.95 4.36
C VAL A 264 -4.74 3.25 4.15
N VAL A 265 -5.76 3.49 4.96
CA VAL A 265 -6.51 4.75 4.98
C VAL A 265 -6.03 5.56 6.16
N VAL A 266 -5.68 6.83 5.95
CA VAL A 266 -5.17 7.71 7.00
C VAL A 266 -6.10 8.91 7.15
N ASP A 267 -6.72 9.05 8.32
CA ASP A 267 -7.46 10.25 8.70
C ASP A 267 -6.48 11.31 9.19
N CYS A 268 -6.30 12.37 8.41
CA CYS A 268 -5.38 13.47 8.72
C CYS A 268 -6.08 14.66 9.41
N GLY A 269 -7.35 14.52 9.77
CA GLY A 269 -8.11 15.63 10.34
C GLY A 269 -8.16 16.86 9.43
N SER A 270 -8.09 18.06 10.01
CA SER A 270 -8.14 19.31 9.25
C SER A 270 -6.93 20.23 9.46
N ARG A 271 -5.97 19.81 10.24
CA ARG A 271 -4.73 20.53 10.52
C ARG A 271 -3.58 19.95 9.72
N LEU A 272 -2.65 20.81 9.32
CA LEU A 272 -1.39 20.38 8.71
C LEU A 272 -0.27 20.65 9.70
N ASP A 273 0.26 19.60 10.28
CA ASP A 273 1.52 19.57 11.03
C ASP A 273 2.59 18.79 10.24
N GLY A 274 3.79 18.64 10.81
CA GLY A 274 4.88 17.91 10.15
C GLY A 274 4.57 16.44 9.88
N ALA A 275 3.90 15.77 10.83
CA ALA A 275 3.51 14.37 10.71
C ALA A 275 2.48 14.16 9.58
N ASN A 276 1.43 14.98 9.56
CA ASN A 276 0.41 14.95 8.51
C ASN A 276 0.98 15.29 7.14
N ALA A 277 1.83 16.33 7.05
CA ALA A 277 2.50 16.68 5.80
C ALA A 277 3.28 15.50 5.22
N ALA A 278 4.05 14.82 6.07
CA ALA A 278 4.84 13.68 5.70
C ALA A 278 4.01 12.49 5.16
N VAL A 279 2.84 12.24 5.76
CA VAL A 279 1.95 11.16 5.33
C VAL A 279 1.21 11.52 4.04
N ILE A 280 0.76 12.78 3.88
CA ILE A 280 0.11 13.27 2.66
C ILE A 280 1.07 13.20 1.46
N GLU A 281 2.35 13.55 1.67
CA GLU A 281 3.39 13.48 0.64
C GLU A 281 3.61 12.05 0.12
N MET A 282 3.63 11.05 1.01
CA MET A 282 3.87 9.65 0.65
C MET A 282 2.62 8.90 0.16
N ALA A 283 1.44 9.51 0.23
CA ALA A 283 0.18 8.87 -0.15
C ALA A 283 0.07 8.68 -1.67
N ASP A 284 -0.52 7.56 -2.10
CA ASP A 284 -0.86 7.33 -3.50
C ASP A 284 -2.03 8.24 -3.93
N THR A 285 -2.97 8.49 -3.02
CA THR A 285 -4.08 9.41 -3.23
C THR A 285 -4.26 10.32 -2.02
N ALA A 286 -4.27 11.63 -2.24
CA ALA A 286 -4.65 12.61 -1.23
C ALA A 286 -6.08 13.09 -1.49
N LEU A 287 -7.00 12.78 -0.57
CA LEU A 287 -8.40 13.18 -0.61
C LEU A 287 -8.62 14.38 0.31
N LEU A 288 -9.14 15.48 -0.26
CA LEU A 288 -9.52 16.69 0.48
C LEU A 288 -11.04 16.80 0.58
N VAL A 289 -11.59 16.70 1.78
CA VAL A 289 -13.04 16.80 2.02
C VAL A 289 -13.45 18.25 2.24
N THR A 290 -14.48 18.69 1.52
CA THR A 290 -15.09 20.01 1.70
C THR A 290 -16.62 19.91 1.69
N THR A 291 -17.32 21.02 2.07
CA THR A 291 -18.77 21.15 1.95
C THR A 291 -19.12 22.25 0.94
N PRO A 292 -20.32 22.22 0.33
CA PRO A 292 -20.70 23.15 -0.74
C PRO A 292 -21.13 24.52 -0.19
N ASP A 293 -20.29 25.09 0.67
CA ASP A 293 -20.45 26.44 1.21
C ASP A 293 -19.20 27.29 0.98
N VAL A 294 -19.37 28.61 0.92
CA VAL A 294 -18.29 29.56 0.59
C VAL A 294 -17.10 29.44 1.55
N VAL A 295 -17.37 29.21 2.84
CA VAL A 295 -16.32 29.17 3.88
C VAL A 295 -15.46 27.93 3.70
N ALA A 296 -16.09 26.76 3.51
CA ALA A 296 -15.38 25.48 3.33
C ALA A 296 -14.61 25.44 1.99
N VAL A 297 -15.20 25.92 0.89
CA VAL A 297 -14.51 25.93 -0.41
C VAL A 297 -13.33 26.93 -0.43
N ARG A 298 -13.47 28.09 0.23
CA ARG A 298 -12.33 29.01 0.43
C ARG A 298 -11.25 28.39 1.32
N ALA A 299 -11.64 27.62 2.33
CA ALA A 299 -10.70 26.87 3.16
C ALA A 299 -9.98 25.81 2.32
N ALA A 300 -10.69 25.00 1.52
CA ALA A 300 -10.09 24.04 0.61
C ALA A 300 -9.05 24.67 -0.33
N LYS A 301 -9.39 25.81 -0.94
CA LYS A 301 -8.43 26.56 -1.76
C LYS A 301 -7.18 26.99 -0.98
N ARG A 302 -7.33 27.44 0.27
CA ARG A 302 -6.17 27.80 1.11
C ARG A 302 -5.32 26.59 1.45
N THR A 303 -5.94 25.46 1.77
CA THR A 303 -5.25 24.18 2.06
C THR A 303 -4.44 23.72 0.86
N VAL A 304 -5.03 23.66 -0.34
CA VAL A 304 -4.33 23.28 -1.56
C VAL A 304 -3.13 24.19 -1.83
N ARG A 305 -3.32 25.51 -1.77
CA ARG A 305 -2.22 26.49 -1.94
C ARG A 305 -1.12 26.35 -0.89
N MET A 306 -1.48 26.00 0.33
CA MET A 306 -0.51 25.73 1.40
C MET A 306 0.29 24.47 1.09
N TRP A 307 -0.35 23.37 0.65
CA TRP A 307 0.30 22.14 0.25
C TRP A 307 1.28 22.36 -0.91
N GLU A 308 0.89 23.11 -1.94
CA GLU A 308 1.76 23.46 -3.07
C GLU A 308 2.99 24.28 -2.62
N ARG A 309 2.77 25.32 -1.80
CA ARG A 309 3.85 26.18 -1.31
C ARG A 309 4.85 25.43 -0.43
N LEU A 310 4.35 24.48 0.37
CA LEU A 310 5.19 23.62 1.24
C LEU A 310 5.71 22.37 0.50
N GLN A 311 5.40 22.21 -0.78
CA GLN A 311 5.79 21.06 -1.61
C GLN A 311 5.30 19.72 -1.06
N VAL A 312 4.19 19.71 -0.34
CA VAL A 312 3.56 18.49 0.20
C VAL A 312 2.78 17.78 -0.89
N ARG A 313 1.92 18.51 -1.63
CA ARG A 313 1.11 17.95 -2.72
C ARG A 313 0.69 19.02 -3.71
N LYS A 314 0.63 18.67 -5.00
CA LYS A 314 0.12 19.54 -6.05
C LYS A 314 -1.40 19.50 -6.15
N ALA A 315 -2.01 20.57 -6.66
CA ALA A 315 -3.45 20.64 -6.88
C ALA A 315 -3.95 19.52 -7.81
N GLU A 316 -3.26 19.28 -8.90
CA GLU A 316 -3.59 18.25 -9.91
C GLU A 316 -3.53 16.81 -9.38
N GLU A 317 -2.72 16.56 -8.35
CA GLU A 317 -2.57 15.27 -7.68
C GLU A 317 -3.54 15.09 -6.52
N THR A 318 -4.35 16.11 -6.20
CA THR A 318 -5.31 16.10 -5.10
C THR A 318 -6.71 15.84 -5.63
N VAL A 319 -7.43 14.95 -4.95
CA VAL A 319 -8.86 14.69 -5.21
C VAL A 319 -9.70 15.43 -4.16
N THR A 320 -10.66 16.24 -4.59
CA THR A 320 -11.58 16.91 -3.65
C THR A 320 -12.92 16.19 -3.62
N LEU A 321 -13.38 15.79 -2.44
CA LEU A 321 -14.71 15.27 -2.19
C LEU A 321 -15.65 16.40 -1.72
N VAL A 322 -16.79 16.54 -2.38
CA VAL A 322 -17.87 17.42 -1.90
C VAL A 322 -18.82 16.61 -1.03
N ASN A 323 -18.75 16.85 0.28
CA ASN A 323 -19.63 16.24 1.28
C ASN A 323 -20.82 17.16 1.59
N ARG A 324 -21.93 16.59 2.07
CA ARG A 324 -23.19 17.31 2.38
C ARG A 324 -23.74 18.07 1.19
N GLN A 325 -23.68 17.49 0.00
CA GLN A 325 -24.21 18.09 -1.22
C GLN A 325 -25.74 18.02 -1.24
N HIS A 326 -26.36 19.15 -1.60
CA HIS A 326 -27.78 19.23 -1.93
C HIS A 326 -27.98 19.64 -3.39
N ARG A 327 -29.11 19.25 -3.99
CA ARG A 327 -29.44 19.70 -5.35
C ARG A 327 -29.65 21.20 -5.44
N SER A 328 -30.07 21.84 -4.33
CA SER A 328 -30.27 23.28 -4.19
C SER A 328 -29.03 24.07 -3.76
N SER A 329 -27.89 23.40 -3.56
CA SER A 329 -26.65 24.11 -3.23
C SER A 329 -26.22 24.99 -4.39
N GLU A 330 -25.92 26.27 -4.15
CA GLU A 330 -25.40 27.19 -5.18
C GLU A 330 -24.02 26.76 -5.66
N ILE A 331 -23.23 26.19 -4.75
CA ILE A 331 -21.87 25.70 -5.06
C ILE A 331 -21.98 24.25 -5.48
N GLN A 332 -21.81 24.02 -6.76
CA GLN A 332 -21.80 22.69 -7.37
C GLN A 332 -20.35 22.19 -7.61
N PRO A 333 -20.11 20.87 -7.72
CA PRO A 333 -18.78 20.30 -7.89
C PRO A 333 -17.91 20.96 -8.98
N PRO A 334 -18.41 21.33 -10.17
CA PRO A 334 -17.60 22.03 -11.17
C PRO A 334 -17.08 23.39 -10.71
N LEU A 335 -17.85 24.10 -9.89
CA LEU A 335 -17.40 25.37 -9.31
C LEU A 335 -16.32 25.14 -8.24
N VAL A 336 -16.45 24.07 -7.44
CA VAL A 336 -15.40 23.66 -6.47
C VAL A 336 -14.10 23.38 -7.22
N GLN A 337 -14.13 22.59 -8.29
CA GLN A 337 -12.97 22.29 -9.14
C GLN A 337 -12.31 23.57 -9.67
N LYS A 338 -13.10 24.50 -10.21
CA LYS A 338 -12.60 25.77 -10.73
C LYS A 338 -11.93 26.62 -9.64
N ILE A 339 -12.44 26.59 -8.41
CA ILE A 339 -11.93 27.41 -7.29
C ILE A 339 -10.66 26.78 -6.69
N THR A 340 -10.63 25.47 -6.50
CA THR A 340 -9.54 24.76 -5.84
C THR A 340 -8.40 24.42 -6.81
N GLY A 341 -8.68 24.21 -8.09
CA GLY A 341 -7.74 23.70 -9.08
C GLY A 341 -7.52 22.18 -9.02
N THR A 342 -8.21 21.49 -8.10
CA THR A 342 -8.07 20.05 -7.89
C THR A 342 -9.01 19.25 -8.78
N ARG A 343 -8.76 17.95 -8.97
CA ARG A 343 -9.77 17.04 -9.48
C ARG A 343 -10.87 16.87 -8.43
N VAL A 344 -12.14 16.95 -8.82
CA VAL A 344 -13.28 16.65 -7.94
C VAL A 344 -13.72 15.22 -8.19
N ALA A 345 -14.00 14.47 -7.11
CA ALA A 345 -14.54 13.11 -7.21
C ALA A 345 -15.85 13.10 -8.00
N GLY A 346 -16.07 12.05 -8.80
CA GLY A 346 -17.31 11.88 -9.57
C GLY A 346 -18.53 11.66 -8.69
N VAL A 347 -18.30 11.25 -7.44
CA VAL A 347 -19.33 11.05 -6.42
C VAL A 347 -19.33 12.23 -5.43
N SER A 348 -20.53 12.74 -5.13
CA SER A 348 -20.74 13.66 -4.00
C SER A 348 -21.55 12.98 -2.92
N VAL A 349 -21.26 13.28 -1.65
CA VAL A 349 -21.98 12.67 -0.52
C VAL A 349 -23.17 13.58 -0.17
N PRO A 350 -24.40 13.02 -0.11
CA PRO A 350 -25.59 13.81 0.19
C PRO A 350 -25.64 14.25 1.66
N ALA A 351 -26.36 15.35 1.92
CA ALA A 351 -26.53 15.90 3.27
C ALA A 351 -27.70 15.20 3.99
N HIS A 352 -27.46 13.99 4.50
CA HIS A 352 -28.46 13.22 5.26
C HIS A 352 -27.99 12.99 6.71
N PHE A 353 -27.92 14.08 7.48
CA PHE A 353 -27.47 14.05 8.87
C PHE A 353 -28.26 13.07 9.74
N LYS A 354 -29.58 12.96 9.54
CA LYS A 354 -30.44 12.08 10.33
C LYS A 354 -30.10 10.59 10.19
N GLU A 355 -29.56 10.17 9.04
CA GLU A 355 -29.11 8.80 8.82
C GLU A 355 -27.87 8.46 9.67
N LEU A 356 -27.01 9.43 9.88
CA LEU A 356 -25.74 9.29 10.60
C LEU A 356 -25.91 9.45 12.12
N GLN A 357 -26.83 10.32 12.55
CA GLN A 357 -26.90 10.77 13.94
C GLN A 357 -26.94 9.61 14.95
N ALA A 358 -27.81 8.64 14.77
CA ALA A 358 -27.98 7.55 15.72
C ALA A 358 -26.72 6.67 15.87
N VAL A 359 -26.01 6.40 14.75
CA VAL A 359 -24.81 5.55 14.78
C VAL A 359 -23.58 6.35 15.24
N VAL A 360 -23.52 7.66 14.97
CA VAL A 360 -22.47 8.56 15.48
C VAL A 360 -22.61 8.73 16.98
N ASP A 361 -23.82 9.05 17.48
CA ASP A 361 -24.07 9.25 18.90
C ASP A 361 -23.84 7.96 19.72
N ALA A 362 -23.96 6.78 19.07
CA ALA A 362 -23.70 5.48 19.67
C ALA A 362 -22.24 4.99 19.51
N GLY A 363 -21.38 5.72 18.79
CA GLY A 363 -20.02 5.25 18.47
C GLY A 363 -19.97 4.04 17.54
N ARG A 364 -21.04 3.75 16.80
CA ARG A 364 -21.18 2.54 15.97
C ARG A 364 -21.33 2.87 14.49
N LEU A 365 -20.42 3.70 13.98
CA LEU A 365 -20.47 4.16 12.60
C LEU A 365 -20.43 3.00 11.59
N HIS A 366 -19.79 1.88 11.92
CA HIS A 366 -19.73 0.66 11.12
C HIS A 366 -21.12 -0.01 10.91
N GLU A 367 -22.09 0.24 11.80
CA GLU A 367 -23.46 -0.29 11.71
C GLU A 367 -24.40 0.55 10.83
N LEU A 368 -23.91 1.63 10.19
CA LEU A 368 -24.75 2.43 9.30
C LEU A 368 -25.46 1.55 8.26
N ASP A 369 -26.78 1.70 8.11
CA ASP A 369 -27.63 0.87 7.24
C ASP A 369 -27.06 0.83 5.82
N ALA A 370 -27.07 -0.34 5.19
CA ALA A 370 -26.61 -0.52 3.81
C ALA A 370 -27.42 0.30 2.78
N ARG A 371 -28.67 0.66 3.12
CA ARG A 371 -29.53 1.52 2.29
C ARG A 371 -29.27 3.01 2.50
N SER A 372 -28.43 3.39 3.47
CA SER A 372 -28.07 4.78 3.68
C SER A 372 -27.46 5.36 2.42
N THR A 373 -27.97 6.49 1.97
CA THR A 373 -27.46 7.18 0.79
C THR A 373 -26.04 7.72 1.01
N VAL A 374 -25.71 8.07 2.26
CA VAL A 374 -24.35 8.48 2.66
C VAL A 374 -23.39 7.31 2.53
N LYS A 375 -23.74 6.13 3.09
CA LYS A 375 -22.92 4.92 2.98
C LYS A 375 -22.69 4.53 1.51
N GLN A 376 -23.75 4.50 0.71
CA GLN A 376 -23.67 4.15 -0.70
C GLN A 376 -22.77 5.10 -1.48
N ALA A 377 -22.86 6.41 -1.22
CA ALA A 377 -21.98 7.40 -1.86
C ALA A 377 -20.51 7.21 -1.47
N LEU A 378 -20.20 7.00 -0.18
CA LEU A 378 -18.84 6.77 0.29
C LEU A 378 -18.25 5.44 -0.21
N TRP A 379 -19.08 4.40 -0.31
CA TRP A 379 -18.64 3.10 -0.86
C TRP A 379 -18.44 3.17 -2.37
N SER A 380 -19.25 3.95 -3.09
CA SER A 380 -19.01 4.25 -4.52
C SER A 380 -17.71 5.03 -4.73
N LEU A 381 -17.41 5.99 -3.83
CA LEU A 381 -16.11 6.69 -3.82
C LEU A 381 -14.95 5.72 -3.62
N ALA A 382 -15.07 4.76 -2.70
CA ALA A 382 -14.04 3.73 -2.50
C ALA A 382 -13.78 2.92 -3.79
N GLY A 383 -14.83 2.66 -4.58
CA GLY A 383 -14.71 2.06 -5.91
C GLY A 383 -13.99 2.97 -6.91
N GLU A 384 -14.33 4.26 -6.95
CA GLU A 384 -13.68 5.26 -7.81
C GLU A 384 -12.18 5.40 -7.50
N LEU A 385 -11.81 5.31 -6.20
CA LEU A 385 -10.44 5.37 -5.73
C LEU A 385 -9.67 4.03 -5.86
N GLY A 386 -10.29 2.97 -6.40
CA GLY A 386 -9.66 1.67 -6.57
C GLY A 386 -9.42 0.89 -5.26
N LEU A 387 -10.11 1.25 -4.18
CA LEU A 387 -9.92 0.64 -2.85
C LEU A 387 -10.69 -0.68 -2.69
N VAL A 388 -11.61 -1.01 -3.59
CA VAL A 388 -12.41 -2.25 -3.56
C VAL A 388 -11.98 -3.20 -4.68
N ARG A 389 -12.07 -4.52 -4.44
CA ARG A 389 -11.80 -5.52 -5.47
C ARG A 389 -12.93 -5.55 -6.50
N ALA A 390 -12.59 -5.58 -7.80
CA ALA A 390 -13.55 -5.58 -8.90
C ALA A 390 -14.50 -6.81 -8.91
N ASP A 391 -14.05 -7.97 -8.41
CA ASP A 391 -14.76 -9.24 -8.54
C ASP A 391 -16.00 -9.38 -7.63
N ARG A 392 -16.26 -8.45 -6.70
CA ARG A 392 -17.45 -8.46 -5.83
C ARG A 392 -18.50 -7.38 -6.15
N ALA A 393 -18.26 -6.51 -7.11
CA ALA A 393 -19.26 -5.54 -7.58
C ALA A 393 -20.38 -6.17 -8.43
N ALA A 394 -20.26 -7.45 -8.85
CA ALA A 394 -21.21 -8.16 -9.72
C ALA A 394 -22.33 -8.94 -8.97
N GLY A 395 -22.43 -8.81 -7.66
CA GLY A 395 -23.43 -9.52 -6.83
C GLY A 395 -24.72 -8.75 -6.55
N GLN A 396 -25.36 -8.14 -7.56
CA GLN A 396 -26.79 -7.85 -7.48
C GLN A 396 -27.58 -8.99 -8.13
N PRO A 397 -28.58 -9.60 -7.46
CA PRO A 397 -29.40 -10.63 -8.08
C PRO A 397 -30.29 -9.98 -9.14
N GLY A 398 -29.85 -10.05 -10.39
CA GLY A 398 -30.65 -9.74 -11.56
C GLY A 398 -31.85 -10.70 -11.62
N LYS A 399 -33.06 -10.17 -11.63
CA LYS A 399 -34.29 -10.90 -11.94
C LYS A 399 -34.08 -11.65 -13.26
N GLN A 400 -33.90 -12.95 -13.19
CA GLN A 400 -34.10 -13.84 -14.34
C GLN A 400 -35.58 -13.82 -14.73
N LEU A 401 -35.88 -13.09 -15.81
CA LEU A 401 -37.09 -13.30 -16.59
C LEU A 401 -36.94 -14.64 -17.31
N ALA A 402 -37.62 -15.64 -16.79
CA ALA A 402 -37.78 -16.94 -17.43
C ALA A 402 -38.46 -16.75 -18.79
N ARG A 403 -37.74 -16.94 -19.87
CA ARG A 403 -38.27 -17.27 -21.19
C ARG A 403 -38.44 -18.78 -21.24
N SER A 404 -39.66 -19.27 -20.98
CA SER A 404 -40.08 -20.61 -21.38
C SER A 404 -40.50 -20.56 -22.85
N GLY A 405 -39.72 -21.18 -23.71
CA GLY A 405 -40.13 -21.57 -25.04
C GLY A 405 -41.03 -22.78 -24.95
N GLY A 406 -42.12 -22.77 -25.67
CA GLY A 406 -43.02 -23.90 -25.84
C GLY A 406 -43.71 -23.79 -27.20
N ASP A 407 -43.37 -24.74 -28.00
CA ASP A 407 -43.66 -24.96 -29.40
C ASP A 407 -45.05 -25.59 -29.63
N ARG A 408 -45.63 -25.31 -30.79
CA ARG A 408 -46.58 -26.11 -31.61
C ARG A 408 -48.02 -26.33 -31.17
N GLY A 409 -48.90 -26.06 -32.14
CA GLY A 409 -50.08 -26.86 -32.35
C GLY A 409 -51.32 -26.11 -32.84
N SER A 410 -51.43 -25.84 -34.10
CA SER A 410 -52.42 -26.25 -35.10
C SER A 410 -53.95 -26.10 -34.79
N LEU A 411 -54.60 -25.43 -35.75
CA LEU A 411 -55.91 -25.72 -36.36
C LEU A 411 -57.18 -25.66 -35.50
N GLY A 412 -58.12 -24.83 -35.92
CA GLY A 412 -59.51 -25.01 -35.58
C GLY A 412 -60.40 -23.82 -35.94
N LEU A 413 -60.89 -23.81 -37.17
CA LEU A 413 -62.04 -23.08 -37.72
C LEU A 413 -63.27 -23.10 -36.81
N ARG A 414 -64.01 -22.02 -36.79
CA ARG A 414 -65.47 -21.82 -37.05
C ARG A 414 -66.07 -20.75 -36.12
N ARG A 415 -66.44 -19.67 -36.73
CA ARG A 415 -67.79 -19.23 -37.14
C ARG A 415 -68.83 -19.03 -36.02
N ARG A 416 -69.32 -17.82 -36.04
CA ARG A 416 -70.72 -17.39 -35.95
C ARG A 416 -71.23 -16.79 -34.60
N THR A 417 -71.64 -15.53 -34.81
CA THR A 417 -72.96 -14.90 -34.53
C THR A 417 -73.30 -14.62 -33.09
N GLY A 418 -73.57 -13.43 -32.75
CA GLY A 418 -74.69 -12.62 -32.89
C GLY A 418 -75.11 -12.01 -31.58
N GLY A 419 -75.43 -10.78 -31.61
CA GLY A 419 -76.66 -10.28 -31.01
C GLY A 419 -76.62 -9.63 -29.63
N ARG A 420 -76.74 -8.45 -29.62
CA ARG A 420 -77.46 -7.35 -28.96
C ARG A 420 -76.60 -6.42 -28.14
#